data_510fb6c7d4649ba986de3c02bcb075d6
#
_entry.id   510fb6c7d4649ba986de3c02bcb075d6
#
_cell.length_a   1.000
_cell.length_b   1.000
_cell.length_c   1.000
_cell.angle_alpha   90.00
_cell.angle_beta   90.00
_cell.angle_gamma   90.00
#
_symmetry.space_group_name_H-M   'P 1'
#
loop_
_entity.id
_entity.type
_entity.pdbx_description
1 polymer ?
#
loop_
_entity_poly.entity_id
_entity_poly.type
_entity_poly.pdbx_seq_one_letter_code
_entity_poly.pdbx_strand_id
1 'polypeptide(L)'
;PVETLTYAIFLIIGVYAVYRWLRYAKVPVDGRFILATLPYVVFGGVIRVVQDAHLINSDWQFLLTTPLIFFVIFFVTAGVLVITTTLARKGVIKDYIPWYAGTGAAAALVAFFILVAFGLSRGVIHPEVAVNILALAAITSLVVYGLLRYLFRWEYVSDPLYKVLIFGQLLDASATSYGIDLHPLAYIEQHVVGSSLIEWTGTAFVMFPLKLVVIIPGIWILERYRHEGSSDLWHLIVLAMIVVGLAPGIRDLVRMMFYV
;
A
#
# COMPACT_ATOMS: atom_id res chain seq x y z
N PRO A 1 -17.19 9.85 13.53
CA PRO A 1 -17.28 8.50 14.12
C PRO A 1 -18.10 7.53 13.26
N VAL A 2 -19.29 7.94 12.76
CA VAL A 2 -20.20 7.07 11.98
C VAL A 2 -19.55 6.69 10.63
N GLU A 3 -18.94 7.63 9.94
CA GLU A 3 -18.28 7.38 8.64
C GLU A 3 -17.13 6.38 8.76
N THR A 4 -16.29 6.52 9.78
CA THR A 4 -15.16 5.60 10.02
C THR A 4 -15.64 4.17 10.27
N LEU A 5 -16.70 4.00 11.07
CA LEU A 5 -17.32 2.71 11.32
C LEU A 5 -17.91 2.12 10.03
N THR A 6 -18.57 2.95 9.23
CA THR A 6 -19.15 2.55 7.95
C THR A 6 -18.04 2.05 7.00
N TYR A 7 -16.93 2.79 6.86
CA TYR A 7 -15.81 2.35 6.03
C TYR A 7 -15.17 1.05 6.53
N ALA A 8 -15.03 0.87 7.85
CA ALA A 8 -14.51 -0.37 8.41
C ALA A 8 -15.41 -1.57 8.09
N ILE A 9 -16.73 -1.41 8.18
CA ILE A 9 -17.70 -2.46 7.83
C ILE A 9 -17.59 -2.80 6.34
N PHE A 10 -17.54 -1.80 5.45
CA PHE A 10 -17.38 -2.02 4.01
C PHE A 10 -16.06 -2.73 3.69
N LEU A 11 -14.96 -2.39 4.37
CA LEU A 11 -13.68 -3.07 4.21
C LEU A 11 -13.77 -4.56 4.59
N ILE A 12 -14.39 -4.87 5.73
CA ILE A 12 -14.58 -6.25 6.21
C ILE A 12 -15.43 -7.05 5.21
N ILE A 13 -16.55 -6.48 4.76
CA ILE A 13 -17.42 -7.10 3.76
C ILE A 13 -16.66 -7.32 2.45
N GLY A 14 -15.89 -6.32 2.01
CA GLY A 14 -15.07 -6.39 0.81
C GLY A 14 -14.02 -7.51 0.88
N VAL A 15 -13.26 -7.58 1.96
CA VAL A 15 -12.27 -8.66 2.18
C VAL A 15 -12.93 -10.04 2.17
N TYR A 16 -14.10 -10.18 2.84
CA TYR A 16 -14.83 -11.44 2.86
C TYR A 16 -15.40 -11.82 1.48
N ALA A 17 -15.91 -10.85 0.72
CA ALA A 17 -16.40 -11.09 -0.65
C ALA A 17 -15.26 -11.53 -1.58
N VAL A 18 -14.09 -10.88 -1.50
CA VAL A 18 -12.88 -11.26 -2.23
C VAL A 18 -12.43 -12.67 -1.85
N TYR A 19 -12.40 -12.97 -0.55
CA TYR A 19 -12.07 -14.30 -0.06
C TYR A 19 -12.99 -15.39 -0.66
N ARG A 20 -14.30 -15.16 -0.63
CA ARG A 20 -15.27 -16.10 -1.21
C ARG A 20 -15.08 -16.25 -2.73
N TRP A 21 -14.84 -15.15 -3.42
CA TRP A 21 -14.62 -15.16 -4.86
C TRP A 21 -13.34 -15.92 -5.23
N LEU A 22 -12.22 -15.69 -4.57
CA LEU A 22 -10.96 -16.37 -4.82
C LEU A 22 -11.08 -17.88 -4.56
N ARG A 23 -11.77 -18.29 -3.50
CA ARG A 23 -12.06 -19.69 -3.23
C ARG A 23 -12.92 -20.33 -4.31
N TYR A 24 -13.97 -19.63 -4.76
CA TYR A 24 -14.81 -20.09 -5.88
C TYR A 24 -13.98 -20.22 -7.16
N ALA A 25 -13.14 -19.25 -7.45
CA ALA A 25 -12.23 -19.26 -8.57
C ALA A 25 -11.08 -20.28 -8.44
N LYS A 26 -10.96 -20.98 -7.30
CA LYS A 26 -9.87 -21.93 -7.01
C LYS A 26 -8.48 -21.31 -7.21
N VAL A 27 -8.31 -20.05 -6.83
CA VAL A 27 -7.02 -19.36 -6.81
C VAL A 27 -6.41 -19.54 -5.43
N PRO A 28 -5.22 -20.15 -5.31
CA PRO A 28 -4.55 -20.28 -4.01
C PRO A 28 -4.13 -18.91 -3.50
N VAL A 29 -4.53 -18.59 -2.27
CA VAL A 29 -4.16 -17.34 -1.60
C VAL A 29 -3.00 -17.67 -0.66
N ASP A 30 -1.79 -17.47 -1.15
CA ASP A 30 -0.55 -17.74 -0.45
C ASP A 30 0.40 -16.52 -0.47
N GLY A 31 1.56 -16.64 0.17
CA GLY A 31 2.55 -15.56 0.19
C GLY A 31 3.03 -15.14 -1.20
N ARG A 32 3.10 -16.07 -2.17
CA ARG A 32 3.49 -15.77 -3.56
C ARG A 32 2.43 -14.89 -4.23
N PHE A 33 1.15 -15.21 -4.04
CA PHE A 33 0.03 -14.40 -4.54
C PHE A 33 0.04 -13.00 -3.94
N ILE A 34 0.24 -12.87 -2.62
CA ILE A 34 0.31 -11.56 -1.97
C ILE A 34 1.45 -10.73 -2.53
N LEU A 35 2.67 -11.28 -2.61
CA LEU A 35 3.82 -10.57 -3.16
C LEU A 35 3.62 -10.18 -4.64
N ALA A 36 2.97 -11.04 -5.42
CA ALA A 36 2.64 -10.77 -6.82
C ALA A 36 1.56 -9.68 -6.99
N THR A 37 0.79 -9.39 -5.93
CA THR A 37 -0.22 -8.32 -5.92
C THR A 37 0.39 -6.94 -5.61
N LEU A 38 1.55 -6.88 -4.96
CA LEU A 38 2.18 -5.61 -4.56
C LEU A 38 2.42 -4.63 -5.73
N PRO A 39 2.82 -5.04 -6.93
CA PRO A 39 2.94 -4.13 -8.06
C PRO A 39 1.66 -3.36 -8.39
N TYR A 40 0.49 -3.95 -8.17
CA TYR A 40 -0.79 -3.24 -8.35
C TYR A 40 -1.06 -2.22 -7.24
N VAL A 41 -0.58 -2.49 -6.03
CA VAL A 41 -0.63 -1.53 -4.92
C VAL A 41 0.24 -0.31 -5.26
N VAL A 42 1.45 -0.54 -5.78
CA VAL A 42 2.34 0.52 -6.28
C VAL A 42 1.67 1.27 -7.43
N PHE A 43 1.10 0.55 -8.41
CA PHE A 43 0.36 1.17 -9.51
C PHE A 43 -0.77 2.07 -9.02
N GLY A 44 -1.55 1.62 -8.03
CA GLY A 44 -2.63 2.41 -7.42
C GLY A 44 -2.14 3.70 -6.78
N GLY A 45 -1.02 3.65 -6.05
CA GLY A 45 -0.38 4.84 -5.49
C GLY A 45 0.11 5.81 -6.56
N VAL A 46 0.81 5.31 -7.59
CA VAL A 46 1.38 6.14 -8.65
C VAL A 46 0.31 6.75 -9.57
N ILE A 47 -0.70 5.97 -10.00
CA ILE A 47 -1.77 6.49 -10.87
C ILE A 47 -2.62 7.54 -10.17
N ARG A 48 -2.72 7.47 -8.84
CA ARG A 48 -3.38 8.52 -8.05
C ARG A 48 -2.60 9.85 -8.13
N VAL A 49 -1.27 9.80 -8.17
CA VAL A 49 -0.44 11.01 -8.36
C VAL A 49 -0.59 11.57 -9.78
N VAL A 50 -0.73 10.72 -10.80
CA VAL A 50 -1.05 11.18 -12.18
C VAL A 50 -2.36 11.97 -12.19
N GLN A 51 -3.34 11.56 -11.39
CA GLN A 51 -4.59 12.29 -11.20
C GLN A 51 -4.39 13.58 -10.40
N ASP A 52 -3.61 13.55 -9.31
CA ASP A 52 -3.31 14.74 -8.49
C ASP A 52 -2.56 15.81 -9.31
N ALA A 53 -1.72 15.39 -10.28
CA ALA A 53 -1.04 16.27 -11.23
C ALA A 53 -1.95 16.80 -12.37
N HIS A 54 -3.24 16.46 -12.35
CA HIS A 54 -4.23 16.85 -13.38
C HIS A 54 -3.82 16.49 -14.81
N LEU A 55 -3.10 15.35 -14.99
CA LEU A 55 -2.64 14.91 -16.32
C LEU A 55 -3.73 14.17 -17.11
N ILE A 56 -4.78 13.74 -16.44
CA ILE A 56 -5.92 13.05 -17.05
C ILE A 56 -7.04 14.07 -17.26
N ASN A 57 -7.17 14.52 -18.50
CA ASN A 57 -8.21 15.49 -18.89
C ASN A 57 -9.38 14.73 -19.55
N SER A 58 -10.18 14.04 -18.73
CA SER A 58 -11.30 13.22 -19.17
C SER A 58 -12.48 13.37 -18.20
N ASP A 59 -13.71 13.23 -18.73
CA ASP A 59 -14.93 13.17 -17.91
C ASP A 59 -14.90 12.04 -16.87
N TRP A 60 -14.06 11.02 -17.09
CA TRP A 60 -13.87 9.86 -16.21
C TRP A 60 -12.81 10.05 -15.11
N GLN A 61 -12.17 11.23 -15.03
CA GLN A 61 -11.13 11.53 -14.04
C GLN A 61 -11.59 11.30 -12.59
N PHE A 62 -12.90 11.44 -12.30
CA PHE A 62 -13.46 11.21 -10.97
C PHE A 62 -13.27 9.77 -10.48
N LEU A 63 -13.16 8.78 -11.39
CA LEU A 63 -12.93 7.38 -11.04
C LEU A 63 -11.56 7.16 -10.38
N LEU A 64 -10.60 8.05 -10.62
CA LEU A 64 -9.25 8.01 -10.04
C LEU A 64 -9.13 8.81 -8.75
N THR A 65 -10.25 9.33 -8.23
CA THR A 65 -10.30 9.98 -6.91
C THR A 65 -10.71 8.98 -5.83
N THR A 66 -10.31 9.25 -4.59
CA THR A 66 -10.71 8.43 -3.44
C THR A 66 -12.19 8.71 -3.11
N PRO A 67 -13.08 7.70 -2.90
CA PRO A 67 -12.75 6.28 -2.77
C PRO A 67 -12.80 5.44 -4.07
N LEU A 68 -13.21 6.00 -5.20
CA LEU A 68 -13.52 5.26 -6.43
C LEU A 68 -12.29 4.55 -7.03
N ILE A 69 -11.12 5.13 -6.87
CA ILE A 69 -9.85 4.53 -7.35
C ILE A 69 -9.62 3.11 -6.81
N PHE A 70 -10.05 2.82 -5.59
CA PHE A 70 -9.91 1.49 -5.00
C PHE A 70 -10.68 0.43 -5.81
N PHE A 71 -11.88 0.78 -6.30
CA PHE A 71 -12.66 -0.11 -7.16
C PHE A 71 -12.00 -0.28 -8.53
N VAL A 72 -11.47 0.80 -9.13
CA VAL A 72 -10.77 0.73 -10.42
C VAL A 72 -9.57 -0.21 -10.31
N ILE A 73 -8.71 0.00 -9.31
CA ILE A 73 -7.54 -0.86 -9.11
C ILE A 73 -7.96 -2.30 -8.81
N PHE A 74 -9.00 -2.50 -7.99
CA PHE A 74 -9.54 -3.82 -7.72
C PHE A 74 -10.00 -4.53 -8.99
N PHE A 75 -10.80 -3.88 -9.84
CA PHE A 75 -11.30 -4.50 -11.06
C PHE A 75 -10.19 -4.77 -12.09
N VAL A 76 -9.21 -3.87 -12.20
CA VAL A 76 -8.03 -4.10 -13.05
C VAL A 76 -7.25 -5.33 -12.55
N THR A 77 -6.96 -5.36 -11.25
CA THR A 77 -6.22 -6.46 -10.61
C THR A 77 -6.96 -7.80 -10.76
N ALA A 78 -8.26 -7.80 -10.47
CA ALA A 78 -9.11 -8.98 -10.60
C ALA A 78 -9.22 -9.44 -12.07
N GLY A 79 -9.37 -8.52 -13.01
CA GLY A 79 -9.44 -8.84 -14.44
C GLY A 79 -8.15 -9.50 -14.94
N VAL A 80 -6.99 -8.94 -14.60
CA VAL A 80 -5.69 -9.55 -14.97
C VAL A 80 -5.50 -10.91 -14.28
N LEU A 81 -5.92 -11.05 -13.02
CA LEU A 81 -5.88 -12.33 -12.32
C LEU A 81 -6.73 -13.40 -13.03
N VAL A 82 -7.95 -13.06 -13.43
CA VAL A 82 -8.83 -13.99 -14.17
C VAL A 82 -8.22 -14.38 -15.52
N ILE A 83 -7.67 -13.41 -16.25
CA ILE A 83 -7.05 -13.67 -17.56
C ILE A 83 -5.84 -14.59 -17.38
N THR A 84 -4.91 -14.26 -16.50
CA THR A 84 -3.66 -15.02 -16.32
C THR A 84 -3.91 -16.41 -15.75
N THR A 85 -4.83 -16.57 -14.79
CA THR A 85 -5.23 -17.89 -14.27
C THR A 85 -5.94 -18.73 -15.33
N THR A 86 -6.76 -18.12 -16.19
CA THR A 86 -7.42 -18.83 -17.29
C THR A 86 -6.41 -19.30 -18.34
N LEU A 87 -5.43 -18.47 -18.69
CA LEU A 87 -4.35 -18.85 -19.61
C LEU A 87 -3.50 -19.99 -19.04
N ALA A 88 -3.21 -19.99 -17.75
CA ALA A 88 -2.50 -21.07 -17.08
C ALA A 88 -3.31 -22.38 -17.11
N ARG A 89 -4.62 -22.31 -16.83
CA ARG A 89 -5.51 -23.49 -16.89
C ARG A 89 -5.66 -24.09 -18.28
N LYS A 90 -5.58 -23.25 -19.31
CA LYS A 90 -5.58 -23.69 -20.72
C LYS A 90 -4.20 -24.18 -21.21
N GLY A 91 -3.18 -24.16 -20.37
CA GLY A 91 -1.83 -24.59 -20.72
C GLY A 91 -1.06 -23.63 -21.62
N VAL A 92 -1.57 -22.41 -21.85
CA VAL A 92 -0.89 -21.37 -22.65
C VAL A 92 0.34 -20.83 -21.93
N ILE A 93 0.25 -20.69 -20.60
CA ILE A 93 1.36 -20.31 -19.74
C ILE A 93 1.54 -21.35 -18.63
N LYS A 94 2.79 -21.55 -18.15
CA LYS A 94 3.10 -22.57 -17.13
C LYS A 94 2.70 -22.13 -15.72
N ASP A 95 2.90 -20.86 -15.38
CA ASP A 95 2.59 -20.27 -14.08
C ASP A 95 1.98 -18.88 -14.31
N TYR A 96 0.87 -18.58 -13.64
CA TYR A 96 0.21 -17.29 -13.77
C TYR A 96 0.90 -16.18 -12.98
N ILE A 97 1.61 -16.52 -11.89
CA ILE A 97 2.21 -15.56 -10.95
C ILE A 97 3.15 -14.56 -11.63
N PRO A 98 4.15 -14.97 -12.44
CA PRO A 98 5.05 -14.01 -13.10
C PRO A 98 4.33 -13.05 -14.04
N TRP A 99 3.34 -13.55 -14.80
CA TRP A 99 2.55 -12.75 -15.73
C TRP A 99 1.63 -11.78 -15.00
N TYR A 100 1.00 -12.23 -13.92
CA TYR A 100 0.18 -11.40 -13.06
C TYR A 100 1.02 -10.28 -12.44
N ALA A 101 2.13 -10.59 -11.77
CA ALA A 101 3.01 -9.59 -11.19
C ALA A 101 3.62 -8.65 -12.24
N GLY A 102 4.04 -9.21 -13.39
CA GLY A 102 4.66 -8.46 -14.48
C GLY A 102 3.73 -7.42 -15.10
N THR A 103 2.45 -7.74 -15.29
CA THR A 103 1.46 -6.76 -15.77
C THR A 103 1.24 -5.62 -14.78
N GLY A 104 1.17 -5.91 -13.48
CA GLY A 104 1.08 -4.87 -12.45
C GLY A 104 2.32 -3.98 -12.42
N ALA A 105 3.51 -4.58 -12.51
CA ALA A 105 4.78 -3.85 -12.57
C ALA A 105 4.88 -2.97 -13.84
N ALA A 106 4.48 -3.49 -15.01
CA ALA A 106 4.45 -2.73 -16.25
C ALA A 106 3.49 -1.53 -16.15
N ALA A 107 2.29 -1.72 -15.58
CA ALA A 107 1.34 -0.64 -15.36
C ALA A 107 1.89 0.44 -14.42
N ALA A 108 2.53 0.04 -13.31
CA ALA A 108 3.17 0.96 -12.38
C ALA A 108 4.30 1.76 -13.05
N LEU A 109 5.14 1.09 -13.84
CA LEU A 109 6.23 1.74 -14.59
C LEU A 109 5.70 2.72 -15.62
N VAL A 110 4.68 2.37 -16.40
CA VAL A 110 4.07 3.28 -17.37
C VAL A 110 3.51 4.53 -16.68
N ALA A 111 2.76 4.35 -15.58
CA ALA A 111 2.24 5.49 -14.82
C ALA A 111 3.38 6.36 -14.24
N PHE A 112 4.45 5.75 -13.76
CA PHE A 112 5.63 6.47 -13.25
C PHE A 112 6.36 7.25 -14.37
N PHE A 113 6.54 6.66 -15.55
CA PHE A 113 7.16 7.34 -16.68
C PHE A 113 6.32 8.51 -17.20
N ILE A 114 5.00 8.45 -17.11
CA ILE A 114 4.13 9.61 -17.40
C ILE A 114 4.45 10.77 -16.44
N LEU A 115 4.62 10.48 -15.14
CA LEU A 115 5.01 11.49 -14.16
C LEU A 115 6.43 12.00 -14.38
N VAL A 116 7.38 11.15 -14.78
CA VAL A 116 8.73 11.57 -15.12
C VAL A 116 8.70 12.54 -16.32
N ALA A 117 7.96 12.21 -17.38
CA ALA A 117 7.80 13.09 -18.54
C ALA A 117 7.19 14.45 -18.16
N PHE A 118 6.17 14.43 -17.30
CA PHE A 118 5.58 15.65 -16.73
C PHE A 118 6.60 16.44 -15.92
N GLY A 119 7.29 15.79 -14.98
CA GLY A 119 8.27 16.45 -14.13
C GLY A 119 9.43 17.06 -14.91
N LEU A 120 9.92 16.37 -15.95
CA LEU A 120 10.95 16.91 -16.87
C LEU A 120 10.45 18.14 -17.63
N SER A 121 9.20 18.12 -18.09
CA SER A 121 8.61 19.26 -18.82
C SER A 121 8.40 20.50 -17.96
N ARG A 122 8.26 20.31 -16.64
CA ARG A 122 8.03 21.39 -15.66
C ARG A 122 9.25 21.75 -14.82
N GLY A 123 10.33 20.95 -14.89
CA GLY A 123 11.51 21.12 -14.05
C GLY A 123 11.25 20.87 -12.55
N VAL A 124 10.30 19.98 -12.23
CA VAL A 124 9.84 19.72 -10.86
C VAL A 124 10.12 18.28 -10.41
N ILE A 125 11.32 17.77 -10.67
CA ILE A 125 11.73 16.44 -10.20
C ILE A 125 12.73 16.61 -9.07
N HIS A 126 12.36 16.14 -7.88
CA HIS A 126 13.13 16.20 -6.65
C HIS A 126 13.44 14.80 -6.11
N PRO A 127 14.39 14.05 -6.70
CA PRO A 127 14.70 12.70 -6.32
C PRO A 127 15.25 12.61 -4.89
N GLU A 128 15.86 13.68 -4.36
CA GLU A 128 16.33 13.80 -2.99
C GLU A 128 15.19 13.62 -1.97
N VAL A 129 13.99 14.08 -2.29
CA VAL A 129 12.79 13.88 -1.45
C VAL A 129 12.49 12.39 -1.31
N ALA A 130 12.47 11.68 -2.44
CA ALA A 130 12.22 10.23 -2.43
C ALA A 130 13.32 9.47 -1.68
N VAL A 131 14.59 9.86 -1.85
CA VAL A 131 15.73 9.26 -1.14
C VAL A 131 15.59 9.45 0.36
N ASN A 132 15.25 10.67 0.82
CA ASN A 132 15.10 10.97 2.24
C ASN A 132 13.95 10.16 2.87
N ILE A 133 12.79 10.12 2.22
CA ILE A 133 11.63 9.36 2.72
C ILE A 133 11.94 7.86 2.75
N LEU A 134 12.53 7.31 1.69
CA LEU A 134 12.90 5.90 1.63
C LEU A 134 13.97 5.53 2.67
N ALA A 135 14.96 6.41 2.87
CA ALA A 135 15.97 6.21 3.91
C ALA A 135 15.35 6.19 5.31
N LEU A 136 14.46 7.16 5.60
CA LEU A 136 13.75 7.21 6.87
C LEU A 136 12.87 5.95 7.08
N ALA A 137 12.12 5.54 6.07
CA ALA A 137 11.31 4.33 6.10
C ALA A 137 12.15 3.06 6.29
N ALA A 138 13.28 2.95 5.58
CA ALA A 138 14.17 1.80 5.71
C ALA A 138 14.81 1.72 7.10
N ILE A 139 15.35 2.84 7.61
CA ILE A 139 15.99 2.89 8.93
C ILE A 139 14.97 2.54 10.02
N THR A 140 13.81 3.17 10.02
CA THR A 140 12.78 2.92 11.03
C THR A 140 12.24 1.48 10.94
N SER A 141 12.08 0.94 9.72
CA SER A 141 11.67 -0.46 9.52
C SER A 141 12.71 -1.44 10.05
N LEU A 142 14.00 -1.19 9.81
CA LEU A 142 15.08 -2.03 10.34
C LEU A 142 15.13 -1.98 11.86
N VAL A 143 14.96 -0.79 12.45
CA VAL A 143 14.91 -0.63 13.91
C VAL A 143 13.73 -1.41 14.49
N VAL A 144 12.51 -1.22 13.95
CA VAL A 144 11.31 -1.92 14.42
C VAL A 144 11.45 -3.43 14.23
N TYR A 145 11.91 -3.88 13.06
CA TYR A 145 12.19 -5.30 12.82
C TYR A 145 13.20 -5.85 13.84
N GLY A 146 14.30 -5.13 14.10
CA GLY A 146 15.32 -5.52 15.06
C GLY A 146 14.76 -5.62 16.49
N LEU A 147 13.97 -4.65 16.91
CA LEU A 147 13.30 -4.68 18.23
C LEU A 147 12.36 -5.88 18.35
N LEU A 148 11.50 -6.12 17.36
CA LEU A 148 10.57 -7.24 17.40
C LEU A 148 11.31 -8.59 17.34
N ARG A 149 12.32 -8.73 16.48
CA ARG A 149 13.05 -9.98 16.26
C ARG A 149 13.98 -10.35 17.42
N TYR A 150 14.75 -9.39 17.93
CA TYR A 150 15.82 -9.66 18.89
C TYR A 150 15.45 -9.32 20.33
N LEU A 151 14.73 -8.20 20.57
CA LEU A 151 14.31 -7.81 21.93
C LEU A 151 13.07 -8.59 22.38
N PHE A 152 12.00 -8.59 21.55
CA PHE A 152 10.78 -9.34 21.86
C PHE A 152 10.86 -10.82 21.49
N ARG A 153 11.91 -11.23 20.74
CA ARG A 153 12.15 -12.60 20.29
C ARG A 153 11.01 -13.17 19.42
N TRP A 154 10.37 -12.32 18.62
CA TRP A 154 9.34 -12.73 17.69
C TRP A 154 9.95 -13.25 16.39
N GLU A 155 10.18 -14.58 16.32
CA GLU A 155 10.83 -15.19 15.16
C GLU A 155 10.02 -15.06 13.88
N TYR A 156 8.72 -15.07 13.99
CA TYR A 156 7.77 -14.99 12.88
C TYR A 156 7.81 -13.66 12.11
N VAL A 157 8.29 -12.58 12.69
CA VAL A 157 8.45 -11.31 11.95
C VAL A 157 9.48 -11.40 10.81
N SER A 158 10.25 -12.50 10.74
CA SER A 158 11.16 -12.80 9.64
C SER A 158 10.42 -13.23 8.36
N ASP A 159 9.12 -13.53 8.44
CA ASP A 159 8.27 -13.78 7.27
C ASP A 159 8.30 -12.55 6.34
N PRO A 160 8.51 -12.74 5.02
CA PRO A 160 8.54 -11.64 4.05
C PRO A 160 7.31 -10.74 4.09
N LEU A 161 6.13 -11.30 4.38
CA LEU A 161 4.88 -10.53 4.42
C LEU A 161 4.85 -9.55 5.60
N TYR A 162 5.34 -9.95 6.78
CA TYR A 162 5.46 -9.05 7.93
C TYR A 162 6.52 -7.96 7.70
N LYS A 163 7.61 -8.28 7.00
CA LYS A 163 8.61 -7.26 6.62
C LYS A 163 8.02 -6.21 5.70
N VAL A 164 7.26 -6.64 4.68
CA VAL A 164 6.56 -5.73 3.77
C VAL A 164 5.49 -4.92 4.49
N LEU A 165 4.75 -5.53 5.43
CA LEU A 165 3.76 -4.85 6.25
C LEU A 165 4.42 -3.74 7.09
N ILE A 166 5.49 -4.06 7.83
CA ILE A 166 6.23 -3.09 8.64
C ILE A 166 6.75 -1.96 7.76
N PHE A 167 7.39 -2.30 6.64
CA PHE A 167 7.92 -1.30 5.71
C PHE A 167 6.82 -0.40 5.13
N GLY A 168 5.70 -0.97 4.66
CA GLY A 168 4.61 -0.20 4.07
C GLY A 168 4.00 0.80 5.05
N GLN A 169 3.77 0.37 6.29
CA GLN A 169 3.22 1.24 7.33
C GLN A 169 4.20 2.33 7.78
N LEU A 170 5.49 2.02 7.84
CA LEU A 170 6.51 3.01 8.19
C LEU A 170 6.90 3.90 7.02
N LEU A 171 6.71 3.45 5.77
CA LEU A 171 6.79 4.32 4.59
C LEU A 171 5.72 5.40 4.63
N ASP A 172 4.49 5.05 4.97
CA ASP A 172 3.40 6.01 5.13
C ASP A 172 3.69 7.02 6.26
N ALA A 173 4.13 6.54 7.44
CA ALA A 173 4.55 7.41 8.53
C ALA A 173 5.71 8.34 8.13
N SER A 174 6.69 7.81 7.39
CA SER A 174 7.86 8.58 6.93
C SER A 174 7.47 9.64 5.91
N ALA A 175 6.61 9.28 4.94
CA ALA A 175 6.12 10.22 3.95
C ALA A 175 5.29 11.33 4.59
N THR A 176 4.35 10.99 5.48
CA THR A 176 3.55 11.98 6.21
C THR A 176 4.42 12.91 7.06
N SER A 177 5.36 12.34 7.84
CA SER A 177 6.23 13.15 8.71
C SER A 177 7.15 14.08 7.90
N TYR A 178 7.73 13.56 6.82
CA TYR A 178 8.56 14.37 5.94
C TYR A 178 7.75 15.46 5.24
N GLY A 179 6.57 15.14 4.74
CA GLY A 179 5.71 16.07 4.01
C GLY A 179 5.22 17.25 4.86
N ILE A 180 4.95 17.01 6.13
CA ILE A 180 4.41 18.05 7.02
C ILE A 180 5.54 18.88 7.66
N ASP A 181 6.57 18.22 8.20
CA ASP A 181 7.58 18.89 9.02
C ASP A 181 8.82 19.34 8.23
N LEU A 182 9.13 18.70 7.09
CA LEU A 182 10.39 18.90 6.39
C LEU A 182 10.24 19.34 4.92
N HIS A 183 9.07 19.12 4.29
CA HIS A 183 8.87 19.45 2.88
C HIS A 183 8.53 20.94 2.69
N PRO A 184 9.10 21.64 1.69
CA PRO A 184 8.85 23.08 1.48
C PRO A 184 7.39 23.47 1.24
N LEU A 185 6.57 22.56 0.70
CA LEU A 185 5.14 22.82 0.44
C LEU A 185 4.26 22.60 1.67
N ALA A 186 4.80 22.12 2.81
CA ALA A 186 4.08 21.91 4.07
C ALA A 186 2.71 21.23 3.86
N TYR A 187 2.73 19.95 3.52
CA TYR A 187 1.51 19.15 3.35
C TYR A 187 0.69 19.05 4.66
N ILE A 188 -0.59 18.76 4.55
CA ILE A 188 -1.51 18.72 5.69
C ILE A 188 -2.06 17.30 5.84
N GLU A 189 -2.06 16.79 7.09
CA GLU A 189 -2.71 15.53 7.43
C GLU A 189 -4.23 15.71 7.41
N GLN A 190 -4.92 14.84 6.66
CA GLN A 190 -6.39 14.90 6.49
C GLN A 190 -7.15 13.99 7.48
N HIS A 191 -6.47 13.03 8.11
CA HIS A 191 -7.10 12.12 9.05
C HIS A 191 -7.22 12.75 10.44
N VAL A 192 -8.44 12.76 10.98
CA VAL A 192 -8.77 13.43 12.26
C VAL A 192 -7.85 13.01 13.41
N VAL A 193 -7.53 11.71 13.53
CA VAL A 193 -6.67 11.21 14.60
C VAL A 193 -5.23 11.70 14.42
N GLY A 194 -4.72 11.63 13.18
CA GLY A 194 -3.38 12.10 12.85
C GLY A 194 -3.23 13.59 13.07
N SER A 195 -4.13 14.40 12.53
CA SER A 195 -4.11 15.86 12.67
C SER A 195 -4.19 16.30 14.14
N SER A 196 -5.10 15.71 14.93
CA SER A 196 -5.21 16.03 16.38
C SER A 196 -3.94 15.70 17.15
N LEU A 197 -3.27 14.59 16.82
CA LEU A 197 -2.00 14.24 17.48
C LEU A 197 -0.86 15.17 17.06
N ILE A 198 -0.81 15.56 15.79
CA ILE A 198 0.19 16.52 15.28
C ILE A 198 -0.01 17.88 15.93
N GLU A 199 -1.26 18.37 16.05
CA GLU A 199 -1.58 19.60 16.76
C GLU A 199 -1.16 19.56 18.24
N TRP A 200 -1.39 18.42 18.90
CA TRP A 200 -1.03 18.25 20.31
C TRP A 200 0.48 18.15 20.56
N THR A 201 1.21 17.48 19.68
CA THR A 201 2.66 17.25 19.84
C THR A 201 3.52 18.30 19.16
N GLY A 202 2.95 19.08 18.23
CA GLY A 202 3.67 20.05 17.41
C GLY A 202 4.57 19.44 16.33
N THR A 203 4.47 18.13 16.06
CA THR A 203 5.28 17.44 15.02
C THR A 203 4.56 16.24 14.41
N ALA A 204 4.72 16.04 13.11
CA ALA A 204 4.17 14.90 12.40
C ALA A 204 4.93 13.58 12.67
N PHE A 205 6.10 13.62 13.33
CA PHE A 205 6.81 12.40 13.75
C PHE A 205 6.02 11.57 14.77
N VAL A 206 4.96 12.10 15.37
CA VAL A 206 3.99 11.35 16.18
C VAL A 206 3.28 10.24 15.37
N MET A 207 3.31 10.29 14.05
CA MET A 207 2.76 9.22 13.20
C MET A 207 3.50 7.89 13.37
N PHE A 208 4.79 7.89 13.74
CA PHE A 208 5.52 6.65 14.01
C PHE A 208 4.96 5.89 15.21
N PRO A 209 4.90 6.46 16.42
CA PRO A 209 4.27 5.77 17.56
C PRO A 209 2.80 5.44 17.30
N LEU A 210 2.03 6.27 16.60
CA LEU A 210 0.66 5.96 16.24
C LEU A 210 0.57 4.68 15.37
N LYS A 211 1.41 4.56 14.35
CA LYS A 211 1.48 3.34 13.52
C LYS A 211 1.93 2.13 14.32
N LEU A 212 2.93 2.27 15.19
CA LEU A 212 3.45 1.16 15.99
C LEU A 212 2.40 0.61 16.98
N VAL A 213 1.59 1.45 17.58
CA VAL A 213 0.47 1.03 18.44
C VAL A 213 -0.55 0.16 17.70
N VAL A 214 -0.69 0.32 16.39
CA VAL A 214 -1.57 -0.51 15.56
C VAL A 214 -0.84 -1.75 15.02
N ILE A 215 0.39 -1.59 14.50
CA ILE A 215 1.15 -2.64 13.83
C ILE A 215 1.56 -3.75 14.81
N ILE A 216 2.08 -3.39 15.98
CA ILE A 216 2.65 -4.37 16.93
C ILE A 216 1.56 -5.33 17.42
N PRO A 217 0.41 -4.86 17.98
CA PRO A 217 -0.68 -5.76 18.34
C PRO A 217 -1.27 -6.47 17.12
N GLY A 218 -1.36 -5.78 15.97
CA GLY A 218 -1.86 -6.37 14.73
C GLY A 218 -1.06 -7.59 14.28
N ILE A 219 0.26 -7.50 14.25
CA ILE A 219 1.16 -8.62 13.91
C ILE A 219 1.01 -9.75 14.94
N TRP A 220 0.94 -9.43 16.23
CA TRP A 220 0.79 -10.43 17.28
C TRP A 220 -0.55 -11.20 17.18
N ILE A 221 -1.65 -10.49 16.93
CA ILE A 221 -2.98 -11.10 16.72
C ILE A 221 -2.99 -11.96 15.47
N LEU A 222 -2.43 -11.45 14.37
CA LEU A 222 -2.34 -12.14 13.09
C LEU A 222 -1.57 -13.46 13.22
N GLU A 223 -0.45 -13.46 13.96
CA GLU A 223 0.33 -14.69 14.13
C GLU A 223 -0.45 -15.73 14.96
N ARG A 224 -1.18 -15.31 15.98
CA ARG A 224 -2.07 -16.23 16.69
C ARG A 224 -3.16 -16.78 15.77
N TYR A 225 -3.82 -15.93 14.99
CA TYR A 225 -4.83 -16.33 14.03
C TYR A 225 -4.30 -17.27 12.95
N ARG A 226 -3.03 -17.09 12.53
CA ARG A 226 -2.37 -17.95 11.53
C ARG A 226 -2.41 -19.43 11.90
N HIS A 227 -2.31 -19.75 13.19
CA HIS A 227 -2.29 -21.14 13.69
C HIS A 227 -3.71 -21.72 13.93
N GLU A 228 -4.71 -20.87 14.14
CA GLU A 228 -6.06 -21.28 14.53
C GLU A 228 -7.08 -21.10 13.40
N GLY A 229 -6.79 -20.24 12.43
CA GLY A 229 -7.73 -19.79 11.40
C GLY A 229 -7.49 -20.35 10.00
N SER A 230 -8.23 -19.78 9.04
CA SER A 230 -8.02 -20.05 7.61
C SER A 230 -6.76 -19.35 7.09
N SER A 231 -5.85 -20.14 6.53
CA SER A 231 -4.62 -19.60 5.90
C SER A 231 -4.93 -18.57 4.82
N ASP A 232 -5.94 -18.80 3.99
CA ASP A 232 -6.33 -17.88 2.91
C ASP A 232 -6.79 -16.53 3.48
N LEU A 233 -7.62 -16.57 4.53
CA LEU A 233 -8.13 -15.35 5.17
C LEU A 233 -7.00 -14.59 5.87
N TRP A 234 -6.07 -15.29 6.53
CA TRP A 234 -4.89 -14.69 7.12
C TRP A 234 -4.08 -13.90 6.08
N HIS A 235 -3.79 -14.50 4.91
CA HIS A 235 -3.07 -13.84 3.82
C HIS A 235 -3.80 -12.59 3.32
N LEU A 236 -5.13 -12.64 3.18
CA LEU A 236 -5.92 -11.49 2.73
C LEU A 236 -5.94 -10.36 3.76
N ILE A 237 -5.99 -10.68 5.07
CA ILE A 237 -5.92 -9.66 6.12
C ILE A 237 -4.54 -9.01 6.12
N VAL A 238 -3.46 -9.80 6.00
CA VAL A 238 -2.09 -9.27 5.86
C VAL A 238 -1.98 -8.37 4.63
N LEU A 239 -2.52 -8.78 3.48
CA LEU A 239 -2.56 -7.96 2.27
C LEU A 239 -3.29 -6.63 2.52
N ALA A 240 -4.47 -6.68 3.15
CA ALA A 240 -5.22 -5.46 3.46
C ALA A 240 -4.42 -4.50 4.34
N MET A 241 -3.73 -5.01 5.35
CA MET A 241 -2.85 -4.20 6.20
C MET A 241 -1.65 -3.64 5.44
N ILE A 242 -1.07 -4.40 4.50
CA ILE A 242 0.01 -3.91 3.63
C ILE A 242 -0.53 -2.78 2.75
N VAL A 243 -1.68 -2.95 2.10
CA VAL A 243 -2.28 -1.96 1.19
C VAL A 243 -2.53 -0.64 1.90
N VAL A 244 -3.09 -0.67 3.11
CA VAL A 244 -3.43 0.54 3.91
C VAL A 244 -2.20 1.37 4.28
N GLY A 245 -1.02 0.77 4.36
CA GLY A 245 0.24 1.51 4.58
C GLY A 245 0.98 1.80 3.27
N LEU A 246 1.16 0.78 2.42
CA LEU A 246 2.02 0.91 1.26
C LEU A 246 1.44 1.83 0.18
N ALA A 247 0.11 1.77 -0.08
CA ALA A 247 -0.50 2.58 -1.13
C ALA A 247 -0.43 4.10 -0.83
N PRO A 248 -0.85 4.59 0.37
CA PRO A 248 -0.70 6.00 0.69
C PRO A 248 0.78 6.40 0.80
N GLY A 249 1.64 5.57 1.40
CA GLY A 249 3.07 5.85 1.49
C GLY A 249 3.74 6.04 0.12
N ILE A 250 3.42 5.20 -0.87
CA ILE A 250 3.90 5.36 -2.26
C ILE A 250 3.32 6.62 -2.88
N ARG A 251 2.00 6.86 -2.74
CA ARG A 251 1.36 8.07 -3.27
C ARG A 251 2.03 9.32 -2.76
N ASP A 252 2.18 9.45 -1.45
CA ASP A 252 2.71 10.66 -0.84
C ASP A 252 4.19 10.86 -1.15
N LEU A 253 4.99 9.78 -1.17
CA LEU A 253 6.38 9.82 -1.62
C LEU A 253 6.49 10.35 -3.05
N VAL A 254 5.73 9.77 -3.99
CA VAL A 254 5.79 10.15 -5.41
C VAL A 254 5.21 11.55 -5.61
N ARG A 255 4.12 11.89 -4.94
CA ARG A 255 3.52 13.22 -4.96
C ARG A 255 4.51 14.31 -4.54
N MET A 256 5.21 14.11 -3.43
CA MET A 256 6.22 15.04 -2.93
C MET A 256 7.46 15.14 -3.83
N MET A 257 7.88 14.01 -4.44
CA MET A 257 9.00 14.01 -5.38
C MET A 257 8.73 14.87 -6.62
N PHE A 258 7.47 14.97 -7.06
CA PHE A 258 7.06 15.77 -8.22
C PHE A 258 6.42 17.12 -7.86
N TYR A 259 6.35 17.47 -6.58
CA TYR A 259 5.77 18.73 -6.09
C TYR A 259 4.33 18.95 -6.58
N VAL A 260 3.52 17.90 -6.48
CA VAL A 260 2.10 17.86 -6.88
C VAL A 260 1.17 17.96 -5.67
#